data_7f4149827b220666a7a27366cec63031
#
_entry.id   7f4149827b220666a7a27366cec63031
#
_cell.length_a   1.000
_cell.length_b   1.000
_cell.length_c   1.000
_cell.angle_alpha   90.00
_cell.angle_beta   90.00
_cell.angle_gamma   90.00
#
_symmetry.space_group_name_H-M   'P 1'
#
loop_
_entity.id
_entity.type
_entity.pdbx_description
1 polymer ?
#
loop_
_entity_poly.entity_id
_entity_poly.type
_entity_poly.pdbx_seq_one_letter_code
_entity_poly.pdbx_strand_id
1 'polypeptide(L)'
;MYHVKATLATTRRILRQLSHDHRSVALIFMVPVVLMSLLWWLFSDNERQFDMVAPALLGVFPFTIMFLITSITTLRERTSGTLQRVLVTPIGRLDVILGYTFAFGLLAIVQSLIASSVAIWLLGMDVAGPQWFVVVVALCDALLGTALGLFVSAFARTEFQAVQFMPALIFPQFLVCGLLVPLEKMPDLLEKIAYWLPLTYAVDALNRVTREVDLSSEAWRDVWVVLAFVVGAIILGALTLRRREK
;
A
#
# COMPACT_ATOMS: atom_id res chain seq x y z
N MET A 1 21.10 0.13 21.36
CA MET A 1 21.65 1.25 20.57
C MET A 1 22.23 0.83 19.20
N TYR A 2 22.88 -0.34 19.10
CA TYR A 2 23.44 -0.89 17.85
C TYR A 2 22.36 -1.22 16.80
N HIS A 3 21.30 -1.92 17.15
CA HIS A 3 20.19 -2.30 16.27
C HIS A 3 19.50 -1.09 15.63
N VAL A 4 19.26 -0.02 16.39
CA VAL A 4 18.64 1.22 15.84
C VAL A 4 19.55 1.87 14.79
N LYS A 5 20.87 1.92 15.03
CA LYS A 5 21.81 2.46 14.05
C LYS A 5 21.87 1.59 12.79
N ALA A 6 21.81 0.27 12.92
CA ALA A 6 21.80 -0.68 11.81
C ALA A 6 20.52 -0.52 10.96
N THR A 7 19.36 -0.43 11.59
CA THR A 7 18.08 -0.17 10.92
C THR A 7 18.10 1.16 10.17
N LEU A 8 18.52 2.26 10.81
CA LEU A 8 18.60 3.57 10.18
C LEU A 8 19.60 3.62 9.02
N ALA A 9 20.75 2.94 9.15
CA ALA A 9 21.72 2.83 8.07
C ALA A 9 21.13 2.08 6.86
N THR A 10 20.39 0.98 7.11
CA THR A 10 19.69 0.23 6.07
C THR A 10 18.60 1.09 5.41
N THR A 11 17.79 1.78 6.19
CA THR A 11 16.76 2.72 5.68
C THR A 11 17.38 3.76 4.77
N ARG A 12 18.44 4.44 5.24
CA ARG A 12 19.16 5.48 4.45
C ARG A 12 19.75 4.91 3.15
N ARG A 13 20.29 3.70 3.20
CA ARG A 13 20.84 3.02 2.02
C ARG A 13 19.75 2.79 0.98
N ILE A 14 18.60 2.26 1.39
CA ILE A 14 17.47 1.96 0.50
C ILE A 14 16.90 3.24 -0.09
N LEU A 15 16.68 4.27 0.72
CA LEU A 15 16.19 5.56 0.25
C LEU A 15 17.17 6.20 -0.76
N ARG A 16 18.47 6.13 -0.50
CA ARG A 16 19.49 6.62 -1.44
C ARG A 16 19.50 5.84 -2.75
N GLN A 17 19.34 4.53 -2.69
CA GLN A 17 19.25 3.67 -3.87
C GLN A 17 18.01 4.02 -4.70
N LEU A 18 16.85 4.16 -4.07
CA LEU A 18 15.60 4.55 -4.73
C LEU A 18 15.68 5.97 -5.31
N SER A 19 16.29 6.91 -4.61
CA SER A 19 16.44 8.29 -5.12
C SER A 19 17.29 8.38 -6.41
N HIS A 20 18.12 7.39 -6.71
CA HIS A 20 18.83 7.27 -7.97
C HIS A 20 18.04 6.52 -9.05
N ASP A 21 16.98 5.81 -8.67
CA ASP A 21 16.04 5.17 -9.60
C ASP A 21 14.86 6.11 -9.89
N HIS A 22 15.11 7.11 -10.71
CA HIS A 22 14.11 8.13 -11.07
C HIS A 22 12.84 7.52 -11.69
N ARG A 23 12.94 6.34 -12.32
CA ARG A 23 11.78 5.66 -12.92
C ARG A 23 10.86 5.12 -11.84
N SER A 24 11.39 4.39 -10.86
CA SER A 24 10.60 3.88 -9.74
C SER A 24 9.99 5.01 -8.91
N VAL A 25 10.77 6.09 -8.65
CA VAL A 25 10.28 7.28 -7.94
C VAL A 25 9.14 7.95 -8.70
N ALA A 26 9.30 8.14 -10.02
CA ALA A 26 8.24 8.70 -10.85
C ALA A 26 6.96 7.84 -10.82
N LEU A 27 7.08 6.52 -10.93
CA LEU A 27 5.94 5.60 -10.87
C LEU A 27 5.21 5.68 -9.51
N ILE A 28 5.95 5.75 -8.39
CA ILE A 28 5.34 5.85 -7.05
C ILE A 28 4.43 7.07 -6.94
N PHE A 29 4.88 8.23 -7.40
CA PHE A 29 4.17 9.48 -7.18
C PHE A 29 3.24 9.87 -8.33
N MET A 30 3.66 9.66 -9.58
CA MET A 30 2.89 10.10 -10.74
C MET A 30 1.73 9.16 -11.09
N VAL A 31 1.90 7.84 -10.96
CA VAL A 31 0.85 6.92 -11.43
C VAL A 31 -0.46 7.09 -10.67
N PRO A 32 -0.52 7.12 -9.33
CA PRO A 32 -1.77 7.37 -8.62
C PRO A 32 -2.41 8.71 -9.01
N VAL A 33 -1.60 9.76 -9.11
CA VAL A 33 -2.06 11.09 -9.47
C VAL A 33 -2.64 11.13 -10.89
N VAL A 34 -1.91 10.56 -11.87
CA VAL A 34 -2.37 10.52 -13.27
C VAL A 34 -3.65 9.70 -13.40
N LEU A 35 -3.74 8.54 -12.74
CA LEU A 35 -4.93 7.70 -12.79
C LEU A 35 -6.15 8.41 -12.16
N MET A 36 -5.97 9.06 -11.01
CA MET A 36 -7.03 9.86 -10.37
C MET A 36 -7.45 11.04 -11.27
N SER A 37 -6.49 11.73 -11.90
CA SER A 37 -6.78 12.84 -12.81
C SER A 37 -7.50 12.39 -14.08
N LEU A 38 -7.15 11.22 -14.63
CA LEU A 38 -7.84 10.63 -15.78
C LEU A 38 -9.29 10.27 -15.43
N LEU A 39 -9.53 9.74 -14.24
CA LEU A 39 -10.87 9.42 -13.79
C LEU A 39 -11.70 10.68 -13.53
N TRP A 40 -11.11 11.69 -12.92
CA TRP A 40 -11.75 12.99 -12.77
C TRP A 40 -12.15 13.56 -14.14
N TRP A 41 -11.27 13.48 -15.12
CA TRP A 41 -11.59 13.93 -16.49
C TRP A 41 -12.66 13.06 -17.14
N LEU A 42 -12.63 11.75 -16.95
CA LEU A 42 -13.66 10.84 -17.46
C LEU A 42 -15.04 11.14 -16.90
N PHE A 43 -15.12 11.58 -15.65
CA PHE A 43 -16.37 11.95 -14.97
C PHE A 43 -16.62 13.46 -14.93
N SER A 44 -15.97 14.25 -15.79
CA SER A 44 -16.10 15.72 -15.82
C SER A 44 -17.55 16.22 -15.97
N ASP A 45 -18.41 15.44 -16.63
CA ASP A 45 -19.84 15.76 -16.80
C ASP A 45 -20.72 15.24 -15.63
N ASN A 46 -20.14 14.55 -14.66
CA ASN A 46 -20.87 13.94 -13.54
C ASN A 46 -20.01 13.86 -12.26
N GLU A 47 -19.86 15.00 -11.59
CA GLU A 47 -19.07 15.14 -10.35
C GLU A 47 -19.50 14.12 -9.28
N ARG A 48 -20.81 13.84 -9.14
CA ARG A 48 -21.30 12.86 -8.16
C ARG A 48 -20.74 11.45 -8.39
N GLN A 49 -20.51 11.08 -9.65
CA GLN A 49 -19.97 9.78 -9.98
C GLN A 49 -18.49 9.71 -9.63
N PHE A 50 -17.76 10.80 -9.81
CA PHE A 50 -16.38 10.92 -9.35
C PHE A 50 -16.30 10.76 -7.83
N ASP A 51 -17.11 11.50 -7.06
CA ASP A 51 -17.14 11.46 -5.59
C ASP A 51 -17.51 10.07 -5.02
N MET A 52 -18.31 9.30 -5.77
CA MET A 52 -18.64 7.93 -5.38
C MET A 52 -17.48 6.93 -5.54
N VAL A 53 -16.61 7.17 -6.53
CA VAL A 53 -15.56 6.21 -6.93
C VAL A 53 -14.17 6.64 -6.44
N ALA A 54 -13.94 7.96 -6.35
CA ALA A 54 -12.64 8.51 -5.98
C ALA A 54 -12.09 8.03 -4.64
N PRO A 55 -12.87 7.92 -3.54
CA PRO A 55 -12.37 7.43 -2.27
C PRO A 55 -11.80 6.02 -2.36
N ALA A 56 -12.53 5.10 -2.99
CA ALA A 56 -12.08 3.73 -3.17
C ALA A 56 -10.81 3.64 -4.04
N LEU A 57 -10.70 4.46 -5.08
CA LEU A 57 -9.53 4.49 -5.95
C LEU A 57 -8.32 5.15 -5.30
N LEU A 58 -8.56 6.11 -4.40
CA LEU A 58 -7.51 6.69 -3.56
C LEU A 58 -6.88 5.64 -2.63
N GLY A 59 -7.63 4.61 -2.21
CA GLY A 59 -7.08 3.42 -1.56
C GLY A 59 -6.34 2.54 -2.58
N VAL A 60 -7.04 2.05 -3.59
CA VAL A 60 -6.54 1.01 -4.51
C VAL A 60 -5.24 1.40 -5.24
N PHE A 61 -5.10 2.65 -5.71
CA PHE A 61 -3.93 3.02 -6.52
C PHE A 61 -2.64 3.12 -5.70
N PRO A 62 -2.57 3.83 -4.56
CA PRO A 62 -1.39 3.83 -3.71
C PRO A 62 -1.00 2.43 -3.22
N PHE A 63 -1.97 1.64 -2.78
CA PHE A 63 -1.78 0.25 -2.36
C PHE A 63 -1.11 -0.58 -3.46
N THR A 64 -1.66 -0.54 -4.67
CA THR A 64 -1.18 -1.33 -5.81
C THR A 64 0.24 -0.94 -6.21
N ILE A 65 0.53 0.35 -6.29
CA ILE A 65 1.85 0.84 -6.69
C ILE A 65 2.90 0.53 -5.61
N MET A 66 2.58 0.72 -4.33
CA MET A 66 3.49 0.36 -3.25
C MET A 66 3.76 -1.13 -3.19
N PHE A 67 2.75 -1.98 -3.39
CA PHE A 67 2.92 -3.43 -3.53
C PHE A 67 3.90 -3.78 -4.66
N LEU A 68 3.68 -3.22 -5.85
CA LEU A 68 4.48 -3.53 -7.03
C LEU A 68 5.94 -3.11 -6.85
N ILE A 69 6.17 -1.85 -6.49
CA ILE A 69 7.52 -1.30 -6.35
C ILE A 69 8.30 -2.01 -5.23
N THR A 70 7.65 -2.24 -4.09
CA THR A 70 8.28 -2.92 -2.95
C THR A 70 8.64 -4.36 -3.30
N SER A 71 7.74 -5.08 -3.96
CA SER A 71 7.99 -6.48 -4.35
C SER A 71 9.16 -6.61 -5.34
N ILE A 72 9.21 -5.75 -6.36
CA ILE A 72 10.28 -5.76 -7.37
C ILE A 72 11.62 -5.32 -6.76
N THR A 73 11.64 -4.21 -6.02
CA THR A 73 12.89 -3.67 -5.46
C THR A 73 13.51 -4.65 -4.47
N THR A 74 12.70 -5.25 -3.59
CA THR A 74 13.17 -6.23 -2.61
C THR A 74 13.68 -7.51 -3.30
N LEU A 75 12.97 -7.95 -4.35
CA LEU A 75 13.42 -9.10 -5.15
C LEU A 75 14.76 -8.82 -5.83
N ARG A 76 14.95 -7.65 -6.44
CA ARG A 76 16.22 -7.26 -7.07
C ARG A 76 17.39 -7.32 -6.10
N GLU A 77 17.23 -6.83 -4.87
CA GLU A 77 18.28 -6.91 -3.86
C GLU A 77 18.60 -8.34 -3.43
N ARG A 78 17.59 -9.21 -3.44
CA ARG A 78 17.78 -10.64 -3.13
C ARG A 78 18.50 -11.37 -4.26
N THR A 79 18.14 -11.09 -5.50
CA THR A 79 18.72 -11.80 -6.68
C THR A 79 20.10 -11.27 -7.03
N SER A 80 20.40 -9.99 -6.80
CA SER A 80 21.72 -9.38 -6.99
C SER A 80 22.77 -9.78 -5.95
N GLY A 81 22.35 -10.51 -4.89
CA GLY A 81 23.24 -10.89 -3.79
C GLY A 81 23.56 -9.75 -2.81
N THR A 82 23.00 -8.55 -3.02
CA THR A 82 23.20 -7.40 -2.12
C THR A 82 22.70 -7.71 -0.72
N LEU A 83 21.51 -8.33 -0.62
CA LEU A 83 20.95 -8.75 0.66
C LEU A 83 21.86 -9.75 1.40
N GLN A 84 22.43 -10.70 0.67
CA GLN A 84 23.36 -11.68 1.24
C GLN A 84 24.62 -11.01 1.80
N ARG A 85 25.18 -10.03 1.08
CA ARG A 85 26.34 -9.25 1.56
C ARG A 85 26.02 -8.45 2.82
N VAL A 86 24.82 -7.93 2.96
CA VAL A 86 24.37 -7.23 4.18
C VAL A 86 24.22 -8.22 5.35
N LEU A 87 23.71 -9.42 5.10
CA LEU A 87 23.52 -10.44 6.15
C LEU A 87 24.82 -11.07 6.66
N VAL A 88 25.95 -10.95 5.93
CA VAL A 88 27.27 -11.36 6.42
C VAL A 88 27.86 -10.33 7.40
N THR A 89 27.34 -9.10 7.42
CA THR A 89 27.71 -8.10 8.42
C THR A 89 27.01 -8.40 9.76
N PRO A 90 27.48 -7.88 10.90
CA PRO A 90 26.84 -8.10 12.20
C PRO A 90 25.49 -7.38 12.36
N ILE A 91 24.72 -7.25 11.28
CA ILE A 91 23.38 -6.65 11.22
C ILE A 91 22.35 -7.77 11.37
N GLY A 92 21.42 -7.60 12.31
CA GLY A 92 20.32 -8.55 12.50
C GLY A 92 19.35 -8.56 11.30
N ARG A 93 18.75 -9.72 11.03
CA ARG A 93 17.72 -9.87 9.99
C ARG A 93 16.53 -8.92 10.21
N LEU A 94 16.13 -8.76 11.48
CA LEU A 94 15.09 -7.83 11.86
C LEU A 94 15.48 -6.38 11.53
N ASP A 95 16.74 -6.00 11.72
CA ASP A 95 17.22 -4.64 11.40
C ASP A 95 17.11 -4.35 9.91
N VAL A 96 17.34 -5.38 9.07
CA VAL A 96 17.20 -5.28 7.61
C VAL A 96 15.72 -5.11 7.24
N ILE A 97 14.84 -5.97 7.74
CA ILE A 97 13.40 -5.92 7.43
C ILE A 97 12.79 -4.61 7.90
N LEU A 98 13.08 -4.19 9.13
CA LEU A 98 12.65 -2.90 9.65
C LEU A 98 13.21 -1.74 8.81
N GLY A 99 14.46 -1.85 8.35
CA GLY A 99 15.05 -0.87 7.45
C GLY A 99 14.28 -0.73 6.13
N TYR A 100 13.85 -1.83 5.53
CA TYR A 100 12.98 -1.83 4.34
C TYR A 100 11.61 -1.25 4.67
N THR A 101 10.99 -1.70 5.75
CA THR A 101 9.68 -1.21 6.19
C THR A 101 9.69 0.29 6.42
N PHE A 102 10.73 0.84 7.08
CA PHE A 102 10.85 2.28 7.30
C PHE A 102 11.15 3.05 6.01
N ALA A 103 11.99 2.51 5.12
CA ALA A 103 12.28 3.19 3.85
C ALA A 103 11.04 3.30 2.96
N PHE A 104 10.34 2.19 2.75
CA PHE A 104 9.11 2.19 1.96
C PHE A 104 7.95 2.86 2.70
N GLY A 105 7.90 2.77 4.03
CA GLY A 105 6.94 3.50 4.85
C GLY A 105 7.04 5.01 4.69
N LEU A 106 8.27 5.56 4.63
CA LEU A 106 8.47 6.98 4.35
C LEU A 106 7.97 7.38 2.96
N LEU A 107 8.21 6.52 1.96
CA LEU A 107 7.67 6.74 0.61
C LEU A 107 6.15 6.65 0.59
N ALA A 108 5.55 5.71 1.34
CA ALA A 108 4.11 5.60 1.50
C ALA A 108 3.49 6.85 2.13
N ILE A 109 4.15 7.45 3.14
CA ILE A 109 3.72 8.73 3.72
C ILE A 109 3.67 9.82 2.65
N VAL A 110 4.76 10.00 1.91
CA VAL A 110 4.83 11.06 0.88
C VAL A 110 3.82 10.79 -0.23
N GLN A 111 3.67 9.53 -0.67
CA GLN A 111 2.72 9.15 -1.69
C GLN A 111 1.28 9.43 -1.26
N SER A 112 0.89 9.02 -0.05
CA SER A 112 -0.46 9.21 0.48
C SER A 112 -0.79 10.70 0.65
N LEU A 113 0.17 11.50 1.12
CA LEU A 113 0.02 12.96 1.20
C LEU A 113 -0.22 13.57 -0.18
N ILE A 114 0.59 13.22 -1.18
CA ILE A 114 0.43 13.73 -2.54
C ILE A 114 -0.90 13.29 -3.13
N ALA A 115 -1.21 12.00 -3.08
CA ALA A 115 -2.42 11.45 -3.68
C ALA A 115 -3.69 12.03 -3.05
N SER A 116 -3.76 12.11 -1.71
CA SER A 116 -4.89 12.69 -1.00
C SER A 116 -5.01 14.20 -1.24
N SER A 117 -3.88 14.92 -1.25
CA SER A 117 -3.89 16.37 -1.54
C SER A 117 -4.40 16.67 -2.95
N VAL A 118 -3.94 15.89 -3.93
CA VAL A 118 -4.42 16.03 -5.32
C VAL A 118 -5.90 15.69 -5.40
N ALA A 119 -6.35 14.58 -4.81
CA ALA A 119 -7.75 14.17 -4.85
C ALA A 119 -8.68 15.24 -4.25
N ILE A 120 -8.34 15.76 -3.06
CA ILE A 120 -9.21 16.68 -2.31
C ILE A 120 -9.12 18.09 -2.88
N TRP A 121 -7.90 18.64 -3.06
CA TRP A 121 -7.74 20.07 -3.34
C TRP A 121 -7.60 20.41 -4.82
N LEU A 122 -7.09 19.50 -5.65
CA LEU A 122 -6.91 19.75 -7.07
C LEU A 122 -8.07 19.20 -7.91
N LEU A 123 -8.56 18.00 -7.57
CA LEU A 123 -9.63 17.33 -8.30
C LEU A 123 -11.01 17.54 -7.67
N GLY A 124 -11.08 18.18 -6.50
CA GLY A 124 -12.33 18.59 -5.87
C GLY A 124 -13.15 17.44 -5.27
N MET A 125 -12.50 16.32 -4.88
CA MET A 125 -13.18 15.21 -4.21
C MET A 125 -13.88 15.70 -2.94
N ASP A 126 -15.19 15.51 -2.84
CA ASP A 126 -15.97 15.92 -1.67
C ASP A 126 -15.68 15.00 -0.46
N VAL A 127 -15.42 15.64 0.69
CA VAL A 127 -15.11 14.95 1.94
C VAL A 127 -15.92 15.59 3.06
N ALA A 128 -16.97 14.90 3.51
CA ALA A 128 -17.84 15.37 4.59
C ALA A 128 -17.14 15.37 5.95
N GLY A 129 -16.28 14.39 6.19
CA GLY A 129 -15.55 14.22 7.44
C GLY A 129 -14.17 14.90 7.44
N PRO A 130 -13.33 14.63 8.45
CA PRO A 130 -12.03 15.26 8.57
C PRO A 130 -11.03 14.77 7.53
N GLN A 131 -10.53 15.68 6.68
CA GLN A 131 -9.61 15.39 5.58
C GLN A 131 -8.30 14.70 6.04
N TRP A 132 -7.82 14.98 7.25
CA TRP A 132 -6.63 14.31 7.80
C TRP A 132 -6.83 12.79 7.94
N PHE A 133 -8.06 12.35 8.19
CA PHE A 133 -8.36 10.91 8.33
C PHE A 133 -8.27 10.21 6.97
N VAL A 134 -8.65 10.87 5.88
CA VAL A 134 -8.42 10.35 4.51
C VAL A 134 -6.94 10.05 4.29
N VAL A 135 -6.06 10.98 4.69
CA VAL A 135 -4.61 10.80 4.57
C VAL A 135 -4.13 9.61 5.43
N VAL A 136 -4.65 9.48 6.65
CA VAL A 136 -4.29 8.37 7.55
C VAL A 136 -4.71 7.02 6.96
N VAL A 137 -5.92 6.91 6.44
CA VAL A 137 -6.40 5.66 5.82
C VAL A 137 -5.59 5.33 4.58
N ALA A 138 -5.39 6.31 3.67
CA ALA A 138 -4.57 6.12 2.48
C ALA A 138 -3.12 5.71 2.81
N LEU A 139 -2.55 6.25 3.90
CA LEU A 139 -1.25 5.85 4.40
C LEU A 139 -1.24 4.40 4.91
N CYS A 140 -2.21 4.02 5.74
CA CYS A 140 -2.32 2.65 6.26
C CYS A 140 -2.46 1.65 5.12
N ASP A 141 -3.20 1.99 4.08
CA ASP A 141 -3.40 1.16 2.91
C ASP A 141 -2.13 1.08 2.03
N ALA A 142 -1.42 2.18 1.80
CA ALA A 142 -0.12 2.15 1.13
C ALA A 142 0.93 1.34 1.92
N LEU A 143 0.89 1.38 3.26
CA LEU A 143 1.71 0.52 4.12
C LEU A 143 1.32 -0.96 3.97
N LEU A 144 0.03 -1.26 3.82
CA LEU A 144 -0.46 -2.61 3.53
C LEU A 144 0.12 -3.12 2.21
N GLY A 145 0.05 -2.31 1.14
CA GLY A 145 0.68 -2.63 -0.14
C GLY A 145 2.18 -2.91 0.01
N THR A 146 2.89 -2.06 0.77
CA THR A 146 4.31 -2.25 1.10
C THR A 146 4.55 -3.59 1.81
N ALA A 147 3.80 -3.89 2.85
CA ALA A 147 3.98 -5.09 3.66
C ALA A 147 3.70 -6.38 2.85
N LEU A 148 2.63 -6.38 2.06
CA LEU A 148 2.32 -7.49 1.15
C LEU A 148 3.36 -7.62 0.04
N GLY A 149 3.88 -6.51 -0.50
CA GLY A 149 4.97 -6.52 -1.49
C GLY A 149 6.25 -7.14 -0.93
N LEU A 150 6.63 -6.78 0.31
CA LEU A 150 7.76 -7.41 1.02
C LEU A 150 7.54 -8.91 1.18
N PHE A 151 6.36 -9.33 1.65
CA PHE A 151 5.99 -10.73 1.84
C PHE A 151 6.06 -11.52 0.54
N VAL A 152 5.43 -11.03 -0.53
CA VAL A 152 5.36 -11.70 -1.84
C VAL A 152 6.72 -11.80 -2.50
N SER A 153 7.60 -10.80 -2.32
CA SER A 153 8.96 -10.83 -2.84
C SER A 153 9.73 -12.08 -2.41
N ALA A 154 9.36 -12.69 -1.26
CA ALA A 154 9.99 -13.91 -0.75
C ALA A 154 9.72 -15.14 -1.62
N PHE A 155 8.63 -15.16 -2.37
CA PHE A 155 8.20 -16.30 -3.20
C PHE A 155 8.59 -16.11 -4.66
N ALA A 156 8.77 -14.88 -5.12
CA ALA A 156 9.18 -14.59 -6.49
C ALA A 156 10.65 -14.95 -6.72
N ARG A 157 10.95 -15.44 -7.92
CA ARG A 157 12.32 -15.74 -8.39
C ARG A 157 12.79 -14.75 -9.46
N THR A 158 11.86 -14.15 -10.18
CA THR A 158 12.10 -13.16 -11.24
C THR A 158 11.19 -11.96 -11.06
N GLU A 159 11.57 -10.80 -11.59
CA GLU A 159 10.74 -9.60 -11.57
C GLU A 159 9.39 -9.84 -12.26
N PHE A 160 9.38 -10.59 -13.34
CA PHE A 160 8.16 -10.95 -14.05
C PHE A 160 7.21 -11.75 -13.15
N GLN A 161 7.73 -12.70 -12.36
CA GLN A 161 6.93 -13.45 -11.41
C GLN A 161 6.40 -12.56 -10.27
N ALA A 162 7.19 -11.60 -9.79
CA ALA A 162 6.73 -10.64 -8.79
C ALA A 162 5.52 -9.82 -9.32
N VAL A 163 5.58 -9.40 -10.60
CA VAL A 163 4.47 -8.70 -11.25
C VAL A 163 3.25 -9.60 -11.43
N GLN A 164 3.44 -10.89 -11.71
CA GLN A 164 2.32 -11.84 -11.87
C GLN A 164 1.55 -12.11 -10.55
N PHE A 165 2.16 -11.88 -9.39
CA PHE A 165 1.44 -11.94 -8.12
C PHE A 165 0.42 -10.80 -7.95
N MET A 166 0.62 -9.67 -8.66
CA MET A 166 -0.33 -8.56 -8.61
C MET A 166 -1.73 -8.95 -9.07
N PRO A 167 -1.96 -9.48 -10.29
CA PRO A 167 -3.30 -9.92 -10.69
C PRO A 167 -3.85 -11.05 -9.80
N ALA A 168 -3.01 -11.92 -9.26
CA ALA A 168 -3.47 -13.00 -8.41
C ALA A 168 -3.93 -12.54 -7.01
N LEU A 169 -3.30 -11.53 -6.43
CA LEU A 169 -3.57 -11.06 -5.07
C LEU A 169 -4.39 -9.77 -5.02
N ILE A 170 -4.16 -8.84 -5.95
CA ILE A 170 -4.77 -7.51 -5.91
C ILE A 170 -6.10 -7.49 -6.66
N PHE A 171 -6.21 -8.11 -7.83
CA PHE A 171 -7.45 -8.05 -8.60
C PHE A 171 -8.66 -8.68 -7.89
N PRO A 172 -8.54 -9.84 -7.20
CA PRO A 172 -9.66 -10.31 -6.40
C PRO A 172 -10.10 -9.32 -5.32
N GLN A 173 -9.14 -8.69 -4.63
CA GLN A 173 -9.44 -7.65 -3.64
C GLN A 173 -10.11 -6.44 -4.27
N PHE A 174 -9.58 -5.96 -5.39
CA PHE A 174 -10.15 -4.84 -6.14
C PHE A 174 -11.61 -5.08 -6.56
N LEU A 175 -11.93 -6.29 -6.99
CA LEU A 175 -13.29 -6.64 -7.45
C LEU A 175 -14.31 -6.65 -6.31
N VAL A 176 -13.90 -7.02 -5.09
CA VAL A 176 -14.81 -7.21 -3.96
C VAL A 176 -14.65 -6.18 -2.83
N CYS A 177 -13.78 -5.18 -2.98
CA CYS A 177 -13.54 -4.17 -1.94
C CYS A 177 -14.67 -3.13 -1.76
N GLY A 178 -15.75 -3.23 -2.52
CA GLY A 178 -16.84 -2.26 -2.45
C GLY A 178 -16.76 -1.13 -3.49
N LEU A 179 -15.73 -1.13 -4.37
CA LEU A 179 -15.59 -0.13 -5.42
C LEU A 179 -16.64 -0.28 -6.53
N LEU A 180 -16.80 -1.49 -7.06
CA LEU A 180 -17.71 -1.76 -8.19
C LEU A 180 -19.17 -1.93 -7.73
N VAL A 181 -19.35 -2.62 -6.63
CA VAL A 181 -20.64 -2.89 -6.02
C VAL A 181 -20.50 -2.68 -4.52
N PRO A 182 -21.37 -1.88 -3.87
CA PRO A 182 -21.37 -1.75 -2.41
C PRO A 182 -21.48 -3.12 -1.72
N LEU A 183 -20.76 -3.32 -0.61
CA LEU A 183 -20.69 -4.61 0.09
C LEU A 183 -22.08 -5.18 0.41
N GLU A 184 -23.00 -4.32 0.86
CA GLU A 184 -24.39 -4.67 1.22
C GLU A 184 -25.25 -5.20 0.05
N LYS A 185 -24.81 -4.93 -1.19
CA LYS A 185 -25.50 -5.38 -2.42
C LYS A 185 -24.81 -6.58 -3.07
N MET A 186 -23.73 -7.07 -2.49
CA MET A 186 -23.04 -8.25 -2.99
C MET A 186 -23.79 -9.53 -2.61
N PRO A 187 -23.64 -10.62 -3.40
CA PRO A 187 -24.06 -11.95 -2.94
C PRO A 187 -23.36 -12.36 -1.64
N ASP A 188 -24.06 -12.99 -0.71
CA ASP A 188 -23.59 -13.35 0.64
C ASP A 188 -22.20 -14.00 0.68
N LEU A 189 -21.89 -14.83 -0.33
CA LEU A 189 -20.59 -15.49 -0.43
C LEU A 189 -19.47 -14.50 -0.73
N LEU A 190 -19.70 -13.55 -1.66
CA LEU A 190 -18.71 -12.54 -2.03
C LEU A 190 -18.50 -11.52 -0.91
N GLU A 191 -19.55 -11.11 -0.23
CA GLU A 191 -19.49 -10.26 0.94
C GLU A 191 -18.62 -10.89 2.04
N LYS A 192 -18.83 -12.17 2.36
CA LYS A 192 -18.01 -12.91 3.32
C LYS A 192 -16.54 -12.98 2.90
N ILE A 193 -16.27 -13.21 1.61
CA ILE A 193 -14.90 -13.22 1.08
C ILE A 193 -14.27 -11.82 1.19
N ALA A 194 -15.02 -10.76 0.91
CA ALA A 194 -14.54 -9.38 1.00
C ALA A 194 -14.02 -9.06 2.40
N TYR A 195 -14.70 -9.50 3.45
CA TYR A 195 -14.26 -9.28 4.83
C TYR A 195 -13.00 -10.08 5.24
N TRP A 196 -12.54 -11.04 4.44
CA TRP A 196 -11.23 -11.67 4.63
C TRP A 196 -10.09 -10.90 3.97
N LEU A 197 -10.40 -9.90 3.16
CA LEU A 197 -9.45 -9.18 2.34
C LEU A 197 -9.22 -7.76 2.91
N PRO A 198 -7.96 -7.39 3.18
CA PRO A 198 -7.66 -6.17 3.91
C PRO A 198 -8.00 -4.89 3.16
N LEU A 199 -7.94 -4.88 1.82
CA LEU A 199 -8.28 -3.70 1.01
C LEU A 199 -9.74 -3.26 1.21
N THR A 200 -10.64 -4.19 1.52
CA THR A 200 -12.05 -3.92 1.80
C THR A 200 -12.20 -2.93 2.96
N TYR A 201 -11.45 -3.11 4.03
CA TYR A 201 -11.51 -2.22 5.19
C TYR A 201 -10.95 -0.83 4.90
N ALA A 202 -9.87 -0.74 4.11
CA ALA A 202 -9.32 0.55 3.71
C ALA A 202 -10.32 1.34 2.85
N VAL A 203 -10.95 0.67 1.88
CA VAL A 203 -11.97 1.27 1.01
C VAL A 203 -13.22 1.66 1.81
N ASP A 204 -13.68 0.82 2.75
CA ASP A 204 -14.84 1.13 3.59
C ASP A 204 -14.57 2.35 4.49
N ALA A 205 -13.39 2.42 5.13
CA ALA A 205 -12.99 3.58 5.93
C ALA A 205 -12.93 4.87 5.09
N LEU A 206 -12.41 4.81 3.84
CA LEU A 206 -12.38 5.96 2.94
C LEU A 206 -13.78 6.38 2.51
N ASN A 207 -14.65 5.44 2.18
CA ASN A 207 -16.04 5.72 1.82
C ASN A 207 -16.84 6.33 2.99
N ARG A 208 -16.58 5.88 4.23
CA ARG A 208 -17.23 6.43 5.43
C ARG A 208 -16.81 7.87 5.67
N VAL A 209 -15.51 8.16 5.70
CA VAL A 209 -15.02 9.52 5.98
C VAL A 209 -15.44 10.53 4.89
N THR A 210 -15.68 10.10 3.66
CA THR A 210 -16.19 11.00 2.62
C THR A 210 -17.68 11.25 2.72
N ARG A 211 -18.46 10.37 3.37
CA ARG A 211 -19.92 10.48 3.49
C ARG A 211 -20.41 10.93 4.86
N GLU A 212 -19.66 10.68 5.91
CA GLU A 212 -20.03 10.94 7.32
C GLU A 212 -19.22 12.12 7.86
N VAL A 213 -19.90 13.08 8.50
CA VAL A 213 -19.26 14.26 9.11
C VAL A 213 -18.40 13.88 10.30
N ASP A 214 -18.91 12.96 11.13
CA ASP A 214 -18.24 12.48 12.32
C ASP A 214 -17.55 11.15 12.07
N LEU A 215 -16.38 10.95 12.66
CA LEU A 215 -15.65 9.69 12.57
C LEU A 215 -16.38 8.62 13.40
N SER A 216 -16.96 7.66 12.69
CA SER A 216 -17.61 6.52 13.34
C SER A 216 -16.60 5.57 14.00
N SER A 217 -17.06 4.78 14.96
CA SER A 217 -16.25 3.72 15.59
C SER A 217 -15.86 2.63 14.57
N GLU A 218 -16.69 2.43 13.56
CA GLU A 218 -16.44 1.51 12.46
C GLU A 218 -15.25 1.97 11.60
N ALA A 219 -15.15 3.26 11.28
CA ALA A 219 -14.03 3.80 10.52
C ALA A 219 -12.68 3.56 11.25
N TRP A 220 -12.65 3.74 12.56
CA TRP A 220 -11.48 3.42 13.37
C TRP A 220 -11.20 1.92 13.45
N ARG A 221 -12.22 1.10 13.59
CA ARG A 221 -12.09 -0.37 13.57
C ARG A 221 -11.41 -0.81 12.27
N ASP A 222 -11.85 -0.28 11.13
CA ASP A 222 -11.34 -0.64 9.82
C ASP A 222 -9.85 -0.26 9.67
N VAL A 223 -9.44 0.91 10.16
CA VAL A 223 -8.02 1.30 10.23
C VAL A 223 -7.21 0.31 11.08
N TRP A 224 -7.71 -0.10 12.25
CA TRP A 224 -7.03 -1.06 13.10
C TRP A 224 -6.92 -2.45 12.45
N VAL A 225 -7.94 -2.88 11.72
CA VAL A 225 -7.89 -4.13 10.95
C VAL A 225 -6.83 -4.06 9.87
N VAL A 226 -6.77 -2.98 9.09
CA VAL A 226 -5.71 -2.76 8.08
C VAL A 226 -4.33 -2.83 8.72
N LEU A 227 -4.12 -2.13 9.84
CA LEU A 227 -2.84 -2.16 10.57
C LEU A 227 -2.48 -3.55 11.10
N ALA A 228 -3.46 -4.34 11.54
CA ALA A 228 -3.24 -5.72 11.95
C ALA A 228 -2.75 -6.58 10.77
N PHE A 229 -3.33 -6.41 9.57
CA PHE A 229 -2.85 -7.07 8.35
C PHE A 229 -1.44 -6.61 7.96
N VAL A 230 -1.12 -5.32 8.09
CA VAL A 230 0.25 -4.79 7.85
C VAL A 230 1.25 -5.50 8.75
N VAL A 231 0.99 -5.54 10.06
CA VAL A 231 1.86 -6.21 11.02
C VAL A 231 1.99 -7.71 10.72
N GLY A 232 0.85 -8.36 10.43
CA GLY A 232 0.83 -9.79 10.05
C GLY A 232 1.66 -10.07 8.81
N ALA A 233 1.54 -9.26 7.76
CA ALA A 233 2.31 -9.41 6.52
C ALA A 233 3.82 -9.19 6.74
N ILE A 234 4.22 -8.20 7.57
CA ILE A 234 5.61 -7.97 7.94
C ILE A 234 6.18 -9.18 8.71
N ILE A 235 5.44 -9.70 9.67
CA ILE A 235 5.86 -10.89 10.45
C ILE A 235 6.02 -12.10 9.52
N LEU A 236 5.05 -12.36 8.65
CA LEU A 236 5.13 -13.45 7.68
C LEU A 236 6.30 -13.27 6.71
N GLY A 237 6.54 -12.04 6.23
CA GLY A 237 7.70 -11.71 5.43
C GLY A 237 9.02 -11.99 6.16
N ALA A 238 9.10 -11.64 7.44
CA ALA A 238 10.27 -11.92 8.28
C ALA A 238 10.52 -13.42 8.47
N LEU A 239 9.48 -14.19 8.68
CA LEU A 239 9.57 -15.65 8.86
C LEU A 239 9.97 -16.38 7.57
N THR A 240 9.52 -15.90 6.41
CA THR A 240 9.87 -16.51 5.10
C THR A 240 11.33 -16.29 4.72
N LEU A 241 11.94 -15.16 5.09
CA LEU A 241 13.37 -14.92 4.89
C LEU A 241 14.24 -15.93 5.69
N ARG A 242 13.75 -16.44 6.80
CA ARG A 242 14.47 -17.41 7.64
C ARG A 242 14.57 -18.82 7.03
N ARG A 243 13.64 -19.21 6.16
CA ARG A 243 13.54 -20.60 5.64
C ARG A 243 14.48 -20.93 4.46
N ARG A 244 15.10 -19.95 3.81
CA ARG A 244 15.89 -20.18 2.58
C ARG A 244 17.41 -20.25 2.80
N GLU A 245 17.87 -20.45 4.02
CA GLU A 245 19.30 -20.64 4.34
C GLU A 245 19.72 -22.11 4.50
N LYS A 246 19.01 -23.04 3.83
CA LYS A 246 19.46 -24.45 3.72
C LYS A 246 19.82 -24.76 2.30
#